data_51ab710069aa93d3a2aeb1e391ad669f
#
_entry.id   51ab710069aa93d3a2aeb1e391ad669f
#
_cell.length_a   1.000
_cell.length_b   1.000
_cell.length_c   1.000
_cell.angle_alpha   90.00
_cell.angle_beta   90.00
_cell.angle_gamma   90.00
#
_symmetry.space_group_name_H-M   'P 1'
#
loop_
_entity.id
_entity.type
_entity.pdbx_description
1 polymer ?
#
loop_
_entity_poly.entity_id
_entity_poly.type
_entity_poly.pdbx_seq_one_letter_code
_entity_poly.pdbx_strand_id
1 'polypeptide(L)'
;LPPNLVECFYDITNADRKEWFCTSDPKDRKLGSGGGTAWLLKECIENDSDNQQADWQQNLPSWLAAEKRILLHAGGQSRRLPSYAPSGKVLTPIPIFRWGRGQKLTQNLLSLQLPLYNRIMQKAPSSLHTLIASGDVYIRASKPLQEIPEADVVCYGLWVDPELAKNHGVFVSRRDNPERLDFMLQKPSVAELGKLMRDYLFLMDIGIWLLSDRAVELLVKHSVKADGSIGFYDMYTDFGKALGDHPSIIDEELNSLSVAILPLPGGEFHHYGTSREMISSTLAVQNSVIDQREIMHLKVKPHPSIFVQNTKVEYKLTPDNQEVWIENSHVGSKWQLHSKNIITGVPENDWELNIADGVCIDVVPIGESDFVARPYGFNDMFRGDITDDN
;
A
#
# COMPACT_ATOMS: atom_id res chain seq x y z
N LEU A 1 4.71 -9.16 5.00
CA LEU A 1 4.85 -8.20 6.10
C LEU A 1 6.31 -8.11 6.53
N PRO A 2 6.76 -7.03 7.25
CA PRO A 2 8.02 -7.04 7.97
C PRO A 2 8.05 -8.16 9.02
N PRO A 3 9.21 -8.80 9.28
CA PRO A 3 9.28 -9.95 10.20
C PRO A 3 8.66 -9.70 11.58
N ASN A 4 8.99 -8.57 12.20
CA ASN A 4 8.44 -8.20 13.52
C ASN A 4 6.92 -8.07 13.52
N LEU A 5 6.32 -7.62 12.41
CA LEU A 5 4.87 -7.52 12.31
C LEU A 5 4.21 -8.88 12.12
N VAL A 6 4.84 -9.82 11.43
CA VAL A 6 4.31 -11.20 11.27
C VAL A 6 4.09 -11.85 12.63
N GLU A 7 5.04 -11.68 13.56
CA GLU A 7 4.99 -12.28 14.90
C GLU A 7 3.80 -11.76 15.74
N CYS A 8 3.50 -10.47 15.64
CA CYS A 8 2.48 -9.82 16.48
C CYS A 8 1.18 -9.42 15.75
N PHE A 9 1.08 -9.70 14.43
CA PHE A 9 -0.05 -9.25 13.61
C PHE A 9 -1.40 -9.69 14.17
N TYR A 10 -1.52 -10.96 14.54
CA TYR A 10 -2.78 -11.52 15.05
C TYR A 10 -3.19 -10.92 16.39
N ASP A 11 -2.22 -10.66 17.27
CA ASP A 11 -2.47 -10.08 18.58
C ASP A 11 -2.87 -8.61 18.48
N ILE A 12 -2.27 -7.86 17.53
CA ILE A 12 -2.60 -6.45 17.30
C ILE A 12 -3.96 -6.29 16.61
N THR A 13 -4.27 -7.14 15.64
CA THR A 13 -5.45 -6.98 14.78
C THR A 13 -6.66 -7.78 15.26
N ASN A 14 -6.48 -8.76 16.15
CA ASN A 14 -7.45 -9.79 16.49
C ASN A 14 -7.97 -10.57 15.26
N ALA A 15 -7.11 -10.73 14.24
CA ALA A 15 -7.44 -11.45 13.02
C ALA A 15 -7.54 -12.97 13.29
N ASP A 16 -8.54 -13.63 12.71
CA ASP A 16 -8.68 -15.07 12.81
C ASP A 16 -7.62 -15.76 11.94
N ARG A 17 -6.82 -16.65 12.53
CA ARG A 17 -5.79 -17.44 11.85
C ARG A 17 -6.34 -18.39 10.77
N LYS A 18 -7.63 -18.64 10.76
CA LYS A 18 -8.29 -19.41 9.71
C LYS A 18 -8.59 -18.58 8.45
N GLU A 19 -8.76 -17.27 8.63
CA GLU A 19 -9.08 -16.33 7.54
C GLU A 19 -7.85 -15.55 7.06
N TRP A 20 -6.82 -15.45 7.89
CA TRP A 20 -5.62 -14.65 7.64
C TRP A 20 -4.36 -15.48 7.72
N PHE A 21 -3.50 -15.31 6.74
CA PHE A 21 -2.15 -15.85 6.73
C PHE A 21 -1.14 -14.72 6.52
N CYS A 22 -0.06 -14.72 7.31
CA CYS A 22 0.98 -13.71 7.25
C CYS A 22 2.36 -14.36 7.15
N THR A 23 3.19 -13.86 6.25
CA THR A 23 4.60 -14.24 6.13
C THR A 23 5.46 -13.03 5.80
N SER A 24 6.76 -13.19 5.91
CA SER A 24 7.77 -12.22 5.47
C SER A 24 8.70 -12.84 4.44
N ASP A 25 9.36 -12.01 3.64
CA ASP A 25 10.44 -12.51 2.79
C ASP A 25 11.49 -13.24 3.63
N PRO A 26 12.14 -14.27 3.09
CA PRO A 26 13.24 -14.95 3.78
C PRO A 26 14.33 -13.97 4.18
N LYS A 27 14.98 -14.25 5.33
CA LYS A 27 16.05 -13.41 5.86
C LYS A 27 17.11 -13.13 4.79
N ASP A 28 17.52 -11.88 4.69
CA ASP A 28 18.55 -11.37 3.78
C ASP A 28 18.27 -11.58 2.27
N ARG A 29 17.01 -11.86 1.91
CA ARG A 29 16.60 -12.04 0.52
C ARG A 29 15.47 -11.08 0.17
N LYS A 30 15.62 -10.39 -0.96
CA LYS A 30 14.55 -9.58 -1.57
C LYS A 30 14.00 -10.38 -2.73
N LEU A 31 12.72 -10.68 -2.68
CA LEU A 31 12.05 -11.49 -3.70
C LEU A 31 11.35 -10.65 -4.77
N GLY A 32 11.16 -9.33 -4.52
CA GLY A 32 10.32 -8.49 -5.37
C GLY A 32 8.83 -8.78 -5.17
N SER A 33 7.98 -8.04 -5.87
CA SER A 33 6.53 -8.17 -5.69
C SER A 33 5.97 -9.49 -6.24
N GLY A 34 6.49 -9.99 -7.34
CA GLY A 34 6.11 -11.29 -7.90
C GLY A 34 6.68 -12.47 -7.12
N GLY A 35 8.00 -12.45 -6.83
CA GLY A 35 8.63 -13.48 -6.02
C GLY A 35 8.07 -13.53 -4.60
N GLY A 36 7.74 -12.39 -4.00
CA GLY A 36 7.06 -12.31 -2.71
C GLY A 36 5.66 -12.90 -2.74
N THR A 37 4.92 -12.74 -3.86
CA THR A 37 3.64 -13.43 -4.09
C THR A 37 3.84 -14.94 -4.12
N ALA A 38 4.80 -15.43 -4.90
CA ALA A 38 5.08 -16.88 -4.98
C ALA A 38 5.49 -17.45 -3.62
N TRP A 39 6.29 -16.71 -2.85
CA TRP A 39 6.68 -17.08 -1.49
C TRP A 39 5.49 -17.17 -0.54
N LEU A 40 4.62 -16.14 -0.54
CA LEU A 40 3.42 -16.11 0.29
C LEU A 40 2.50 -17.32 -0.02
N LEU A 41 2.27 -17.62 -1.31
CA LEU A 41 1.45 -18.75 -1.73
C LEU A 41 2.06 -20.09 -1.30
N LYS A 42 3.37 -20.27 -1.49
CA LYS A 42 4.10 -21.43 -1.03
C LYS A 42 3.91 -21.65 0.47
N GLU A 43 4.24 -20.64 1.28
CA GLU A 43 4.13 -20.72 2.74
C GLU A 43 2.69 -21.02 3.18
N CYS A 44 1.70 -20.41 2.52
CA CYS A 44 0.29 -20.65 2.83
C CYS A 44 -0.13 -22.09 2.53
N ILE A 45 0.25 -22.64 1.38
CA ILE A 45 -0.06 -24.03 0.98
C ILE A 45 0.64 -25.05 1.89
N GLU A 46 1.91 -24.83 2.21
CA GLU A 46 2.69 -25.73 3.07
C GLU A 46 2.22 -25.71 4.54
N ASN A 47 1.61 -24.62 4.99
CA ASN A 47 1.03 -24.53 6.33
C ASN A 47 -0.43 -24.98 6.40
N ASP A 48 -1.06 -25.27 5.27
CA ASP A 48 -2.39 -25.86 5.23
C ASP A 48 -2.34 -27.34 5.63
N SER A 49 -3.07 -27.71 6.69
CA SER A 49 -3.06 -29.07 7.24
C SER A 49 -3.44 -30.16 6.25
N ASP A 50 -4.24 -29.80 5.25
CA ASP A 50 -4.74 -30.77 4.25
C ASP A 50 -3.74 -31.04 3.12
N ASN A 51 -2.67 -30.24 3.00
CA ASN A 51 -1.72 -30.27 1.88
C ASN A 51 -0.28 -30.70 2.25
N GLN A 52 -0.03 -31.18 3.46
CA GLN A 52 1.33 -31.42 4.00
C GLN A 52 2.16 -32.54 3.31
N GLN A 53 1.63 -33.30 2.36
CA GLN A 53 2.32 -34.46 1.78
C GLN A 53 2.76 -34.35 0.31
N ALA A 54 2.39 -33.28 -0.39
CA ALA A 54 2.73 -33.07 -1.80
C ALA A 54 3.57 -31.81 -2.02
N ASP A 55 4.30 -31.76 -3.12
CA ASP A 55 4.97 -30.54 -3.58
C ASP A 55 3.96 -29.41 -3.73
N TRP A 56 4.20 -28.28 -3.08
CA TRP A 56 3.31 -27.12 -3.11
C TRP A 56 2.98 -26.66 -4.54
N GLN A 57 3.91 -26.80 -5.49
CA GLN A 57 3.67 -26.43 -6.89
C GLN A 57 2.64 -27.35 -7.56
N GLN A 58 2.61 -28.63 -7.19
CA GLN A 58 1.60 -29.57 -7.70
C GLN A 58 0.22 -29.29 -7.10
N ASN A 59 0.18 -28.80 -5.88
CA ASN A 59 -1.08 -28.44 -5.19
C ASN A 59 -1.61 -27.07 -5.61
N LEU A 60 -0.77 -26.18 -6.13
CA LEU A 60 -1.12 -24.79 -6.43
C LEU A 60 -2.39 -24.66 -7.30
N PRO A 61 -2.57 -25.39 -8.43
CA PRO A 61 -3.78 -25.21 -9.26
C PRO A 61 -5.07 -25.54 -8.52
N SER A 62 -5.12 -26.66 -7.79
CA SER A 62 -6.29 -27.07 -7.03
C SER A 62 -6.57 -26.15 -5.85
N TRP A 63 -5.52 -25.68 -5.19
CA TRP A 63 -5.63 -24.73 -4.08
C TRP A 63 -6.10 -23.34 -4.56
N LEU A 64 -5.64 -22.89 -5.74
CA LEU A 64 -6.11 -21.63 -6.34
C LEU A 64 -7.61 -21.72 -6.68
N ALA A 65 -8.04 -22.81 -7.27
CA ALA A 65 -9.43 -23.01 -7.69
C ALA A 65 -10.43 -23.16 -6.53
N ALA A 66 -9.96 -23.47 -5.31
CA ALA A 66 -10.82 -23.78 -4.18
C ALA A 66 -11.59 -22.57 -3.65
N GLU A 67 -10.98 -21.38 -3.63
CA GLU A 67 -11.60 -20.19 -3.06
C GLU A 67 -11.00 -18.87 -3.57
N LYS A 68 -11.74 -17.78 -3.38
CA LYS A 68 -11.27 -16.42 -3.69
C LYS A 68 -10.42 -15.87 -2.54
N ARG A 69 -9.35 -15.15 -2.88
CA ARG A 69 -8.39 -14.60 -1.91
C ARG A 69 -7.92 -13.19 -2.24
N ILE A 70 -7.49 -12.49 -1.21
CA ILE A 70 -6.89 -11.15 -1.32
C ILE A 70 -5.47 -11.23 -0.79
N LEU A 71 -4.49 -10.91 -1.64
CA LEU A 71 -3.08 -10.84 -1.29
C LEU A 71 -2.67 -9.37 -1.12
N LEU A 72 -2.12 -9.02 0.05
CA LEU A 72 -1.68 -7.65 0.33
C LEU A 72 -0.15 -7.58 0.36
N HIS A 73 0.41 -6.83 -0.55
CA HIS A 73 1.84 -6.53 -0.57
C HIS A 73 2.17 -5.44 0.46
N ALA A 74 2.49 -5.83 1.67
CA ALA A 74 2.75 -4.92 2.79
C ALA A 74 4.18 -5.07 3.35
N GLY A 75 5.07 -5.63 2.56
CA GLY A 75 6.50 -5.72 2.85
C GLY A 75 7.27 -4.47 2.43
N GLY A 76 8.60 -4.61 2.38
CA GLY A 76 9.51 -3.56 1.97
C GLY A 76 10.15 -2.83 3.15
N GLN A 77 11.22 -2.06 2.87
CA GLN A 77 12.06 -1.43 3.90
C GLN A 77 11.46 -0.17 4.51
N SER A 78 10.39 0.38 3.94
CA SER A 78 9.69 1.59 4.39
C SER A 78 10.61 2.79 4.70
N ARG A 79 11.77 2.88 4.07
CA ARG A 79 12.85 3.85 4.37
C ARG A 79 12.37 5.31 4.39
N ARG A 80 11.39 5.66 3.57
CA ARG A 80 10.84 7.02 3.45
C ARG A 80 9.75 7.34 4.47
N LEU A 81 9.43 6.37 5.34
CA LEU A 81 8.48 6.51 6.44
C LEU A 81 9.06 5.81 7.70
N PRO A 82 10.11 6.37 8.30
CA PRO A 82 10.91 5.72 9.35
C PRO A 82 10.10 5.31 10.58
N SER A 83 9.13 6.13 11.00
CA SER A 83 8.30 5.85 12.20
C SER A 83 7.50 4.55 12.09
N TYR A 84 7.15 4.13 10.86
CA TYR A 84 6.38 2.91 10.60
C TYR A 84 7.18 1.83 9.86
N ALA A 85 8.49 2.01 9.71
CA ALA A 85 9.35 1.00 9.10
C ALA A 85 9.41 -0.31 9.92
N PRO A 86 9.54 -0.27 11.26
CA PRO A 86 9.58 -1.48 12.07
C PRO A 86 8.24 -2.24 12.13
N SER A 87 7.12 -1.52 12.19
CA SER A 87 5.77 -2.10 12.33
C SER A 87 5.05 -2.32 11.00
N GLY A 88 5.65 -1.88 9.88
CA GLY A 88 5.03 -1.94 8.55
C GLY A 88 3.92 -0.92 8.34
N LYS A 89 3.78 -0.46 7.10
CA LYS A 89 2.86 0.63 6.74
C LYS A 89 1.38 0.24 6.81
N VAL A 90 1.07 -1.03 6.64
CA VAL A 90 -0.31 -1.53 6.52
C VAL A 90 -1.15 -1.25 7.78
N LEU A 91 -0.51 -1.19 8.94
CA LEU A 91 -1.16 -0.85 10.21
C LEU A 91 -0.96 0.63 10.62
N THR A 92 -0.45 1.49 9.73
CA THR A 92 -0.36 2.94 10.01
C THR A 92 -1.73 3.45 10.45
N PRO A 93 -1.84 4.08 11.63
CA PRO A 93 -3.08 4.63 12.11
C PRO A 93 -3.54 5.78 11.23
N ILE A 94 -4.84 5.85 10.96
CA ILE A 94 -5.43 6.89 10.11
C ILE A 94 -6.47 7.64 10.95
N PRO A 95 -6.06 8.74 11.63
CA PRO A 95 -6.88 9.46 12.60
C PRO A 95 -7.92 10.38 11.92
N ILE A 96 -8.76 9.81 11.06
CA ILE A 96 -9.82 10.54 10.40
C ILE A 96 -11.06 10.58 11.29
N PHE A 97 -11.49 11.78 11.59
CA PHE A 97 -12.71 12.00 12.35
C PHE A 97 -13.93 11.99 11.42
N ARG A 98 -14.90 11.16 11.74
CA ARG A 98 -16.21 11.12 11.07
C ARG A 98 -17.29 11.48 12.07
N TRP A 99 -18.04 12.54 11.81
CA TRP A 99 -19.20 12.88 12.62
C TRP A 99 -20.13 11.66 12.75
N GLY A 100 -20.90 11.55 13.78
CA GLY A 100 -21.81 10.45 13.99
C GLY A 100 -21.16 9.08 14.23
N ARG A 101 -19.91 8.84 13.79
CA ARG A 101 -19.17 7.61 14.04
C ARG A 101 -17.96 7.81 14.95
N GLY A 102 -17.55 9.05 15.16
CA GLY A 102 -16.35 9.39 15.92
C GLY A 102 -15.05 8.91 15.27
N GLN A 103 -13.94 9.14 15.94
CA GLN A 103 -12.65 8.56 15.62
C GLN A 103 -12.54 7.18 16.26
N LYS A 104 -12.14 6.17 15.49
CA LYS A 104 -11.82 4.86 16.03
C LYS A 104 -10.32 4.78 16.27
N LEU A 105 -9.90 4.50 17.49
CA LEU A 105 -8.48 4.33 17.85
C LEU A 105 -7.81 3.18 17.08
N THR A 106 -8.59 2.16 16.73
CA THR A 106 -8.12 0.99 15.96
C THR A 106 -8.21 1.19 14.44
N GLN A 107 -8.60 2.38 13.96
CA GLN A 107 -8.67 2.64 12.53
C GLN A 107 -7.28 2.81 11.96
N ASN A 108 -6.88 1.89 11.11
CA ASN A 108 -5.60 1.88 10.40
C ASN A 108 -5.83 1.71 8.89
N LEU A 109 -4.74 1.75 8.14
CA LEU A 109 -4.77 1.67 6.68
C LEU A 109 -5.42 0.35 6.20
N LEU A 110 -5.08 -0.79 6.81
CA LEU A 110 -5.67 -2.09 6.50
C LEU A 110 -7.20 -2.07 6.63
N SER A 111 -7.70 -1.60 7.76
CA SER A 111 -9.14 -1.57 8.03
C SER A 111 -9.94 -0.67 7.07
N LEU A 112 -9.27 0.32 6.47
CA LEU A 112 -9.87 1.21 5.47
C LEU A 112 -9.85 0.64 4.05
N GLN A 113 -8.85 -0.17 3.71
CA GLN A 113 -8.70 -0.78 2.38
C GLN A 113 -9.65 -1.96 2.15
N LEU A 114 -9.76 -2.85 3.12
CA LEU A 114 -10.47 -4.14 3.00
C LEU A 114 -11.91 -4.02 2.46
N PRO A 115 -12.74 -3.06 2.88
CA PRO A 115 -14.12 -2.97 2.38
C PRO A 115 -14.22 -2.79 0.86
N LEU A 116 -13.27 -2.10 0.23
CA LEU A 116 -13.24 -1.96 -1.24
C LEU A 116 -12.82 -3.27 -1.90
N TYR A 117 -11.76 -3.90 -1.41
CA TYR A 117 -11.24 -5.15 -1.97
C TYR A 117 -12.27 -6.28 -1.87
N ASN A 118 -12.94 -6.40 -0.74
CA ASN A 118 -14.03 -7.36 -0.56
C ASN A 118 -15.19 -7.11 -1.56
N ARG A 119 -15.57 -5.85 -1.80
CA ARG A 119 -16.61 -5.54 -2.80
C ARG A 119 -16.18 -5.89 -4.21
N ILE A 120 -14.90 -5.67 -4.56
CA ILE A 120 -14.35 -6.04 -5.86
C ILE A 120 -14.39 -7.56 -6.01
N MET A 121 -13.91 -8.32 -5.01
CA MET A 121 -13.90 -9.79 -5.06
C MET A 121 -15.30 -10.41 -5.11
N GLN A 122 -16.28 -9.79 -4.44
CA GLN A 122 -17.68 -10.23 -4.53
C GLN A 122 -18.27 -10.06 -5.94
N LYS A 123 -17.80 -9.05 -6.69
CA LYS A 123 -18.24 -8.79 -8.07
C LYS A 123 -17.38 -9.49 -9.11
N ALA A 124 -16.20 -9.95 -8.76
CA ALA A 124 -15.29 -10.61 -9.68
C ALA A 124 -15.93 -11.88 -10.26
N PRO A 125 -15.78 -12.14 -11.56
CA PRO A 125 -16.17 -13.41 -12.18
C PRO A 125 -15.59 -14.62 -11.44
N SER A 126 -16.19 -15.79 -11.69
CA SER A 126 -15.74 -17.05 -11.09
C SER A 126 -14.37 -17.52 -11.60
N SER A 127 -13.87 -16.95 -12.67
CA SER A 127 -12.55 -17.17 -13.24
C SER A 127 -11.44 -16.38 -12.54
N LEU A 128 -11.79 -15.36 -11.75
CA LEU A 128 -10.85 -14.47 -11.06
C LEU A 128 -10.86 -14.74 -9.56
N HIS A 129 -9.97 -15.62 -9.09
CA HIS A 129 -9.92 -16.02 -7.69
C HIS A 129 -8.94 -15.19 -6.85
N THR A 130 -7.97 -14.52 -7.47
CA THR A 130 -6.92 -13.83 -6.72
C THR A 130 -6.95 -12.32 -6.98
N LEU A 131 -7.07 -11.53 -5.92
CA LEU A 131 -6.83 -10.08 -5.95
C LEU A 131 -5.50 -9.79 -5.28
N ILE A 132 -4.60 -9.10 -5.98
CA ILE A 132 -3.35 -8.59 -5.42
C ILE A 132 -3.51 -7.07 -5.24
N ALA A 133 -3.17 -6.56 -4.04
CA ALA A 133 -3.23 -5.14 -3.75
C ALA A 133 -2.01 -4.63 -3.00
N SER A 134 -1.70 -3.34 -3.20
CA SER A 134 -0.65 -2.65 -2.44
C SER A 134 -1.13 -2.32 -1.03
N GLY A 135 -0.29 -2.56 -0.03
CA GLY A 135 -0.60 -2.34 1.39
C GLY A 135 -0.33 -0.92 1.89
N ASP A 136 0.29 -0.05 1.09
CA ASP A 136 0.63 1.32 1.48
C ASP A 136 -0.20 2.41 0.78
N VAL A 137 -1.39 2.04 0.33
CA VAL A 137 -2.33 2.96 -0.32
C VAL A 137 -3.71 2.88 0.33
N TYR A 138 -4.44 3.98 0.34
CA TYR A 138 -5.87 3.99 0.58
C TYR A 138 -6.59 4.38 -0.71
N ILE A 139 -7.44 3.49 -1.18
CA ILE A 139 -8.19 3.67 -2.41
C ILE A 139 -9.67 3.75 -2.07
N ARG A 140 -10.33 4.76 -2.59
CA ARG A 140 -11.76 4.99 -2.40
C ARG A 140 -12.47 5.00 -3.74
N ALA A 141 -13.62 4.33 -3.82
CA ALA A 141 -14.55 4.42 -4.94
C ALA A 141 -15.84 5.09 -4.43
N SER A 142 -16.15 6.28 -4.92
CA SER A 142 -17.34 7.05 -4.54
C SER A 142 -18.58 6.69 -5.39
N LYS A 143 -18.40 5.97 -6.49
CA LYS A 143 -19.47 5.50 -7.36
C LYS A 143 -19.56 3.96 -7.34
N PRO A 144 -20.69 3.38 -7.73
CA PRO A 144 -20.82 1.93 -7.88
C PRO A 144 -19.77 1.35 -8.81
N LEU A 145 -19.21 0.19 -8.44
CA LEU A 145 -18.27 -0.53 -9.31
C LEU A 145 -19.01 -1.01 -10.56
N GLN A 146 -18.36 -0.85 -11.70
CA GLN A 146 -18.83 -1.41 -12.97
C GLN A 146 -18.68 -2.94 -13.01
N GLU A 147 -19.21 -3.56 -14.06
CA GLU A 147 -19.01 -4.98 -14.35
C GLU A 147 -17.53 -5.27 -14.58
N ILE A 148 -17.06 -6.40 -14.07
CA ILE A 148 -15.68 -6.85 -14.24
C ILE A 148 -15.67 -7.87 -15.39
N PRO A 149 -14.92 -7.64 -16.48
CA PRO A 149 -14.89 -8.53 -17.62
C PRO A 149 -14.19 -9.85 -17.30
N GLU A 150 -14.52 -10.89 -18.03
CA GLU A 150 -13.78 -12.15 -18.10
C GLU A 150 -12.44 -11.92 -18.80
N ALA A 151 -11.35 -11.99 -18.08
CA ALA A 151 -9.98 -11.90 -18.60
C ALA A 151 -9.03 -12.63 -17.64
N ASP A 152 -7.82 -12.98 -18.10
CA ASP A 152 -6.81 -13.57 -17.22
C ASP A 152 -6.28 -12.58 -16.18
N VAL A 153 -6.18 -11.32 -16.57
CA VAL A 153 -5.76 -10.22 -15.69
C VAL A 153 -6.68 -9.02 -15.86
N VAL A 154 -7.18 -8.48 -14.75
CA VAL A 154 -7.95 -7.24 -14.75
C VAL A 154 -7.29 -6.25 -13.79
N CYS A 155 -6.83 -5.12 -14.31
CA CYS A 155 -6.15 -4.09 -13.54
C CYS A 155 -7.04 -2.86 -13.37
N TYR A 156 -7.12 -2.35 -12.14
CA TYR A 156 -7.77 -1.06 -11.89
C TYR A 156 -6.79 0.10 -11.96
N GLY A 157 -7.23 1.19 -12.56
CA GLY A 157 -6.45 2.41 -12.66
C GLY A 157 -7.29 3.67 -12.51
N LEU A 158 -6.61 4.81 -12.56
CA LEU A 158 -7.25 6.13 -12.52
C LEU A 158 -6.83 7.00 -13.71
N TRP A 159 -7.78 7.74 -14.25
CA TRP A 159 -7.49 8.86 -15.14
C TRP A 159 -6.88 10.00 -14.33
N VAL A 160 -5.64 10.32 -14.59
CA VAL A 160 -4.89 11.36 -13.86
C VAL A 160 -4.00 12.16 -14.83
N ASP A 161 -3.53 13.31 -14.37
CA ASP A 161 -2.55 14.08 -15.10
C ASP A 161 -1.18 13.38 -15.17
N PRO A 162 -0.37 13.59 -16.23
CA PRO A 162 0.96 13.03 -16.36
C PRO A 162 1.89 13.29 -15.16
N GLU A 163 1.75 14.45 -14.51
CA GLU A 163 2.53 14.81 -13.33
C GLU A 163 2.31 13.87 -12.14
N LEU A 164 1.10 13.34 -11.98
CA LEU A 164 0.81 12.35 -10.95
C LEU A 164 1.24 10.95 -11.39
N ALA A 165 0.98 10.59 -12.65
CA ALA A 165 1.26 9.27 -13.19
C ALA A 165 2.76 8.92 -13.25
N LYS A 166 3.66 9.90 -13.42
CA LYS A 166 5.11 9.71 -13.59
C LYS A 166 5.81 8.87 -12.50
N ASN A 167 5.21 8.78 -11.32
CA ASN A 167 5.80 8.07 -10.18
C ASN A 167 5.26 6.63 -10.01
N HIS A 168 4.33 6.21 -10.86
CA HIS A 168 3.59 4.97 -10.78
C HIS A 168 3.71 4.11 -12.03
N GLY A 169 3.15 2.92 -11.99
CA GLY A 169 2.86 2.13 -13.18
C GLY A 169 1.78 2.83 -14.02
N VAL A 170 1.79 2.61 -15.32
CA VAL A 170 0.85 3.22 -16.25
C VAL A 170 0.41 2.18 -17.26
N PHE A 171 -0.89 1.94 -17.31
CA PHE A 171 -1.54 1.11 -18.33
C PHE A 171 -1.89 1.97 -19.54
N VAL A 172 -1.39 1.58 -20.69
CA VAL A 172 -1.63 2.29 -21.96
C VAL A 172 -2.62 1.49 -22.78
N SER A 173 -3.63 2.16 -23.33
CA SER A 173 -4.65 1.57 -24.20
C SER A 173 -4.86 2.40 -25.44
N ARG A 174 -5.35 1.76 -26.49
CA ARG A 174 -5.77 2.44 -27.71
C ARG A 174 -7.09 3.17 -27.49
N ARG A 175 -7.28 4.29 -28.17
CA ARG A 175 -8.50 5.10 -28.04
C ARG A 175 -9.76 4.38 -28.52
N ASP A 176 -9.61 3.48 -29.49
CA ASP A 176 -10.69 2.66 -30.03
C ASP A 176 -11.03 1.44 -29.15
N ASN A 177 -10.15 1.08 -28.23
CA ASN A 177 -10.38 -0.01 -27.26
C ASN A 177 -9.80 0.34 -25.87
N PRO A 178 -10.46 1.24 -25.12
CA PRO A 178 -9.89 1.82 -23.89
C PRO A 178 -9.81 0.86 -22.70
N GLU A 179 -10.53 -0.26 -22.76
CA GLU A 179 -10.56 -1.26 -21.68
C GLU A 179 -9.56 -2.41 -21.92
N ARG A 180 -8.85 -2.41 -23.04
CA ARG A 180 -7.85 -3.42 -23.37
C ARG A 180 -6.45 -2.84 -23.22
N LEU A 181 -5.60 -3.54 -22.50
CA LEU A 181 -4.20 -3.16 -22.34
C LEU A 181 -3.44 -3.32 -23.66
N ASP A 182 -2.80 -2.24 -24.12
CA ASP A 182 -1.86 -2.29 -25.24
C ASP A 182 -0.46 -2.62 -24.73
N PHE A 183 0.02 -1.88 -23.75
CA PHE A 183 1.27 -2.15 -23.00
C PHE A 183 1.30 -1.41 -21.67
N MET A 184 2.26 -1.80 -20.80
CA MET A 184 2.47 -1.18 -19.51
C MET A 184 3.83 -0.43 -19.46
N LEU A 185 3.84 0.75 -18.81
CA LEU A 185 5.03 1.51 -18.51
C LEU A 185 5.25 1.59 -17.01
N GLN A 186 6.52 1.69 -16.60
CA GLN A 186 6.89 1.93 -15.20
C GLN A 186 7.58 3.27 -15.06
N LYS A 187 6.99 4.16 -14.27
CA LYS A 187 7.50 5.51 -13.95
C LYS A 187 7.91 6.29 -15.21
N PRO A 188 7.02 6.41 -16.20
CA PRO A 188 7.31 7.14 -17.43
C PRO A 188 7.52 8.62 -17.14
N SER A 189 8.33 9.29 -17.95
CA SER A 189 8.46 10.75 -17.86
C SER A 189 7.20 11.46 -18.34
N VAL A 190 6.95 12.67 -17.82
CA VAL A 190 5.84 13.52 -18.29
C VAL A 190 5.89 13.78 -19.79
N ALA A 191 7.12 13.96 -20.34
CA ALA A 191 7.33 14.15 -21.78
C ALA A 191 6.93 12.91 -22.61
N GLU A 192 7.20 11.72 -22.10
CA GLU A 192 6.79 10.45 -22.71
C GLU A 192 5.27 10.29 -22.70
N LEU A 193 4.62 10.50 -21.55
CA LEU A 193 3.17 10.49 -21.44
C LEU A 193 2.53 11.54 -22.34
N GLY A 194 3.08 12.76 -22.42
CA GLY A 194 2.60 13.81 -23.32
C GLY A 194 2.65 13.44 -24.81
N LYS A 195 3.62 12.64 -25.24
CA LYS A 195 3.67 12.08 -26.60
C LYS A 195 2.62 11.01 -26.81
N LEU A 196 2.47 10.10 -25.86
CA LEU A 196 1.47 9.01 -25.92
C LEU A 196 0.04 9.52 -25.97
N MET A 197 -0.29 10.59 -25.28
CA MET A 197 -1.65 11.17 -25.25
C MET A 197 -2.19 11.60 -26.63
N ARG A 198 -1.37 11.65 -27.66
CA ARG A 198 -1.82 11.96 -29.03
C ARG A 198 -2.66 10.81 -29.61
N ASP A 199 -2.19 9.58 -29.42
CA ASP A 199 -2.73 8.40 -30.08
C ASP A 199 -3.33 7.39 -29.09
N TYR A 200 -2.97 7.48 -27.81
CA TYR A 200 -3.35 6.55 -26.76
C TYR A 200 -4.10 7.23 -25.60
N LEU A 201 -4.71 6.40 -24.78
CA LEU A 201 -5.18 6.74 -23.44
C LEU A 201 -4.26 6.07 -22.43
N PHE A 202 -4.22 6.57 -21.20
CA PHE A 202 -3.52 5.88 -20.13
C PHE A 202 -4.27 5.98 -18.80
N LEU A 203 -4.15 4.93 -18.00
CA LEU A 203 -4.57 4.86 -16.61
C LEU A 203 -3.35 4.72 -15.72
N MET A 204 -3.27 5.50 -14.66
CA MET A 204 -2.29 5.25 -13.58
C MET A 204 -2.68 4.00 -12.82
N ASP A 205 -1.75 3.06 -12.66
CA ASP A 205 -1.91 1.88 -11.82
C ASP A 205 -2.12 2.30 -10.35
N ILE A 206 -3.17 1.77 -9.74
CA ILE A 206 -3.50 2.02 -8.34
C ILE A 206 -3.18 0.82 -7.45
N GLY A 207 -2.50 -0.19 -8.00
CA GLY A 207 -2.09 -1.38 -7.25
C GLY A 207 -3.23 -2.31 -6.88
N ILE A 208 -4.27 -2.43 -7.72
CA ILE A 208 -5.34 -3.45 -7.59
C ILE A 208 -5.38 -4.28 -8.88
N TRP A 209 -5.00 -5.53 -8.77
CA TRP A 209 -4.93 -6.49 -9.86
C TRP A 209 -5.73 -7.74 -9.52
N LEU A 210 -6.66 -8.12 -10.38
CA LEU A 210 -7.37 -9.40 -10.32
C LEU A 210 -6.72 -10.36 -11.29
N LEU A 211 -6.46 -11.58 -10.85
CA LEU A 211 -5.78 -12.60 -11.64
C LEU A 211 -6.59 -13.90 -11.66
N SER A 212 -6.64 -14.53 -12.84
CA SER A 212 -7.08 -15.90 -13.01
C SER A 212 -6.05 -16.85 -12.39
N ASP A 213 -6.45 -18.09 -12.13
CA ASP A 213 -5.53 -19.13 -11.63
C ASP A 213 -4.36 -19.32 -12.59
N ARG A 214 -4.63 -19.33 -13.91
CA ARG A 214 -3.59 -19.41 -14.94
C ARG A 214 -2.59 -18.25 -14.85
N ALA A 215 -3.05 -17.04 -14.64
CA ALA A 215 -2.17 -15.87 -14.49
C ALA A 215 -1.29 -15.97 -13.23
N VAL A 216 -1.85 -16.46 -12.12
CA VAL A 216 -1.09 -16.72 -10.88
C VAL A 216 -0.07 -17.84 -11.07
N GLU A 217 -0.46 -18.96 -11.72
CA GLU A 217 0.46 -20.07 -12.01
C GLU A 217 1.66 -19.60 -12.84
N LEU A 218 1.44 -18.77 -13.87
CA LEU A 218 2.51 -18.22 -14.69
C LEU A 218 3.39 -17.25 -13.89
N LEU A 219 2.82 -16.38 -13.07
CA LEU A 219 3.57 -15.48 -12.18
C LEU A 219 4.47 -16.28 -11.22
N VAL A 220 3.94 -17.35 -10.64
CA VAL A 220 4.69 -18.27 -9.78
C VAL A 220 5.79 -18.97 -10.56
N LYS A 221 5.47 -19.54 -11.74
CA LYS A 221 6.43 -20.23 -12.61
C LYS A 221 7.65 -19.37 -12.92
N HIS A 222 7.43 -18.09 -13.27
CA HIS A 222 8.52 -17.14 -13.57
C HIS A 222 9.28 -16.68 -12.31
N SER A 223 8.70 -16.83 -11.13
CA SER A 223 9.36 -16.53 -9.86
C SER A 223 10.23 -17.69 -9.34
N VAL A 224 10.00 -18.92 -9.80
CA VAL A 224 10.72 -20.12 -9.37
C VAL A 224 11.89 -20.39 -10.30
N LYS A 225 13.08 -20.59 -9.71
CA LYS A 225 14.30 -20.94 -10.42
C LYS A 225 14.37 -22.43 -10.75
N ALA A 226 15.32 -22.82 -11.61
CA ALA A 226 15.54 -24.19 -11.99
C ALA A 226 15.89 -25.14 -10.81
N ASP A 227 16.41 -24.63 -9.72
CA ASP A 227 16.69 -25.37 -8.48
C ASP A 227 15.47 -25.47 -7.54
N GLY A 228 14.31 -25.00 -7.96
CA GLY A 228 13.08 -24.97 -7.17
C GLY A 228 13.01 -23.82 -6.16
N SER A 229 14.05 -23.02 -5.99
CA SER A 229 14.03 -21.86 -5.11
C SER A 229 13.28 -20.68 -5.73
N ILE A 230 12.60 -19.88 -4.89
CA ILE A 230 11.96 -18.65 -5.33
C ILE A 230 13.02 -17.56 -5.47
N GLY A 231 13.08 -16.92 -6.63
CA GLY A 231 13.99 -15.83 -6.97
C GLY A 231 13.35 -14.46 -6.89
N PHE A 232 14.16 -13.44 -7.19
CA PHE A 232 13.64 -12.09 -7.42
C PHE A 232 12.84 -12.08 -8.72
N TYR A 233 11.60 -11.61 -8.63
CA TYR A 233 10.72 -11.34 -9.77
C TYR A 233 9.79 -10.18 -9.40
N ASP A 234 9.69 -9.17 -10.25
CA ASP A 234 8.86 -8.01 -9.96
C ASP A 234 7.56 -8.04 -10.78
N MET A 235 6.43 -7.98 -10.08
CA MET A 235 5.11 -8.04 -10.71
C MET A 235 4.87 -6.86 -11.67
N TYR A 236 5.44 -5.71 -11.43
CA TYR A 236 5.17 -4.50 -12.23
C TYR A 236 6.15 -4.36 -13.40
N THR A 237 7.44 -4.64 -13.17
CA THR A 237 8.49 -4.45 -14.18
C THR A 237 8.72 -5.69 -15.05
N ASP A 238 8.51 -6.88 -14.51
CA ASP A 238 8.75 -8.12 -15.22
C ASP A 238 7.42 -8.70 -15.75
N PHE A 239 6.50 -9.06 -14.85
CA PHE A 239 5.21 -9.62 -15.26
C PHE A 239 4.35 -8.57 -16.01
N GLY A 240 4.16 -7.37 -15.44
CA GLY A 240 3.30 -6.34 -16.03
C GLY A 240 3.74 -5.87 -17.41
N LYS A 241 5.05 -5.76 -17.65
CA LYS A 241 5.59 -5.38 -18.97
C LYS A 241 5.52 -6.49 -20.03
N ALA A 242 5.24 -7.71 -19.63
CA ALA A 242 4.94 -8.82 -20.53
C ALA A 242 3.44 -8.93 -20.88
N LEU A 243 2.60 -8.05 -20.35
CA LEU A 243 1.16 -8.06 -20.60
C LEU A 243 0.76 -7.08 -21.70
N GLY A 244 -0.37 -7.38 -22.37
CA GLY A 244 -1.00 -6.52 -23.38
C GLY A 244 -0.75 -6.96 -24.81
N ASP A 245 -1.27 -6.19 -25.77
CA ASP A 245 -1.20 -6.53 -27.19
C ASP A 245 0.20 -6.25 -27.80
N HIS A 246 0.93 -5.26 -27.25
CA HIS A 246 2.28 -4.88 -27.67
C HIS A 246 3.22 -4.78 -26.48
N PRO A 247 3.45 -5.91 -25.75
CA PRO A 247 4.26 -5.91 -24.54
C PRO A 247 5.72 -5.56 -24.83
N SER A 248 6.38 -4.92 -23.89
CA SER A 248 7.81 -4.59 -24.00
C SER A 248 8.73 -5.78 -23.64
N ILE A 249 8.21 -6.79 -22.97
CA ILE A 249 8.89 -8.05 -22.68
C ILE A 249 8.21 -9.15 -23.49
N ILE A 250 9.00 -9.87 -24.29
CA ILE A 250 8.48 -10.96 -25.14
C ILE A 250 8.62 -12.26 -24.38
N ASP A 251 7.49 -12.84 -24.04
CA ASP A 251 7.34 -14.14 -23.40
C ASP A 251 6.05 -14.79 -23.89
N GLU A 252 6.14 -15.90 -24.61
CA GLU A 252 4.99 -16.50 -25.31
C GLU A 252 3.84 -16.87 -24.37
N GLU A 253 4.16 -17.34 -23.14
CA GLU A 253 3.14 -17.74 -22.17
C GLU A 253 2.46 -16.50 -21.55
N LEU A 254 3.24 -15.53 -21.07
CA LEU A 254 2.70 -14.31 -20.47
C LEU A 254 1.99 -13.43 -21.51
N ASN A 255 2.53 -13.31 -22.74
CA ASN A 255 1.91 -12.54 -23.80
C ASN A 255 0.57 -13.15 -24.29
N SER A 256 0.31 -14.42 -23.97
CA SER A 256 -0.95 -15.10 -24.29
C SER A 256 -2.08 -14.80 -23.28
N LEU A 257 -1.80 -14.12 -22.17
CA LEU A 257 -2.80 -13.75 -21.19
C LEU A 257 -3.70 -12.63 -21.73
N SER A 258 -4.99 -12.78 -21.56
CA SER A 258 -5.96 -11.72 -21.84
C SER A 258 -5.94 -10.68 -20.71
N VAL A 259 -5.89 -9.39 -21.06
CA VAL A 259 -5.76 -8.31 -20.07
C VAL A 259 -6.77 -7.21 -20.30
N ALA A 260 -7.56 -6.92 -19.28
CA ALA A 260 -8.45 -5.78 -19.23
C ALA A 260 -7.97 -4.73 -18.23
N ILE A 261 -8.21 -3.46 -18.54
CA ILE A 261 -7.92 -2.34 -17.64
C ILE A 261 -9.21 -1.57 -17.40
N LEU A 262 -9.48 -1.26 -16.14
CA LEU A 262 -10.71 -0.61 -15.74
C LEU A 262 -10.42 0.69 -14.97
N PRO A 263 -11.06 1.81 -15.34
CA PRO A 263 -11.05 2.99 -14.50
C PRO A 263 -11.88 2.73 -13.24
N LEU A 264 -11.35 3.03 -12.06
CA LEU A 264 -12.11 2.93 -10.81
C LEU A 264 -13.16 4.06 -10.75
N PRO A 265 -14.46 3.76 -10.68
CA PRO A 265 -15.51 4.77 -10.77
C PRO A 265 -15.51 5.74 -9.57
N GLY A 266 -15.31 7.03 -9.84
CA GLY A 266 -15.16 8.04 -8.78
C GLY A 266 -14.00 7.70 -7.84
N GLY A 267 -12.92 7.19 -8.41
CA GLY A 267 -11.76 6.71 -7.67
C GLY A 267 -10.93 7.86 -7.09
N GLU A 268 -10.46 7.66 -5.88
CA GLU A 268 -9.47 8.51 -5.18
C GLU A 268 -8.32 7.61 -4.75
N PHE A 269 -7.10 8.11 -4.86
CA PHE A 269 -5.89 7.37 -4.52
C PHE A 269 -5.06 8.19 -3.52
N HIS A 270 -4.79 7.61 -2.37
CA HIS A 270 -4.05 8.24 -1.29
C HIS A 270 -2.87 7.33 -0.92
N HIS A 271 -1.66 7.75 -1.25
CA HIS A 271 -0.44 7.01 -0.99
C HIS A 271 0.13 7.35 0.39
N TYR A 272 0.67 6.34 1.08
CA TYR A 272 1.29 6.44 2.40
C TYR A 272 2.75 5.96 2.36
N GLY A 273 3.44 6.30 1.29
CA GLY A 273 4.80 5.85 1.02
C GLY A 273 5.89 6.63 1.75
N THR A 274 5.60 7.88 2.16
CA THR A 274 6.57 8.81 2.77
C THR A 274 5.96 9.54 3.97
N SER A 275 6.82 10.13 4.81
CA SER A 275 6.41 10.98 5.94
C SER A 275 5.46 12.11 5.50
N ARG A 276 5.77 12.76 4.38
CA ARG A 276 4.93 13.83 3.81
C ARG A 276 3.57 13.29 3.36
N GLU A 277 3.57 12.18 2.62
CA GLU A 277 2.34 11.58 2.09
C GLU A 277 1.44 11.07 3.21
N MET A 278 1.99 10.58 4.31
CA MET A 278 1.20 10.19 5.47
C MET A 278 0.29 11.33 5.95
N ILE A 279 0.85 12.53 6.11
CA ILE A 279 0.08 13.70 6.56
C ILE A 279 -0.82 14.23 5.45
N SER A 280 -0.30 14.42 4.23
CA SER A 280 -1.08 15.00 3.14
C SER A 280 -2.23 14.09 2.68
N SER A 281 -2.02 12.80 2.62
CA SER A 281 -3.07 11.82 2.31
C SER A 281 -4.14 11.77 3.41
N THR A 282 -3.74 11.74 4.67
CA THR A 282 -4.69 11.79 5.80
C THR A 282 -5.50 13.09 5.78
N LEU A 283 -4.87 14.22 5.50
CA LEU A 283 -5.53 15.51 5.37
C LEU A 283 -6.53 15.53 4.21
N ALA A 284 -6.15 15.00 3.06
CA ALA A 284 -7.02 14.91 1.89
C ALA A 284 -8.26 14.05 2.19
N VAL A 285 -8.07 12.87 2.80
CA VAL A 285 -9.18 12.00 3.20
C VAL A 285 -10.06 12.66 4.27
N GLN A 286 -9.48 13.34 5.27
CA GLN A 286 -10.23 14.08 6.28
C GLN A 286 -11.09 15.18 5.67
N ASN A 287 -10.58 15.92 4.71
CA ASN A 287 -11.28 17.00 4.04
C ASN A 287 -12.26 16.53 2.95
N SER A 288 -12.17 15.29 2.49
CA SER A 288 -13.12 14.69 1.55
C SER A 288 -14.40 14.17 2.21
N VAL A 289 -14.53 14.23 3.53
CA VAL A 289 -15.79 13.94 4.26
C VAL A 289 -16.75 15.11 4.04
N ILE A 290 -17.36 15.12 2.85
CA ILE A 290 -18.16 16.25 2.31
C ILE A 290 -19.54 16.31 2.94
N ASP A 291 -20.14 15.17 3.24
CA ASP A 291 -21.51 14.97 3.69
C ASP A 291 -21.95 15.94 4.80
N GLN A 292 -21.07 16.33 5.70
CA GLN A 292 -21.39 17.26 6.78
C GLN A 292 -21.35 18.72 6.36
N ARG A 293 -20.47 19.06 5.45
CA ARG A 293 -20.36 20.40 4.88
C ARG A 293 -21.55 20.71 3.98
N GLU A 294 -22.05 19.68 3.28
CA GLU A 294 -23.23 19.79 2.42
C GLU A 294 -24.53 19.81 3.23
N ILE A 295 -24.68 18.89 4.19
CA ILE A 295 -25.90 18.80 5.02
C ILE A 295 -26.12 20.06 5.89
N MET A 296 -25.04 20.66 6.39
CA MET A 296 -25.12 21.80 7.29
C MET A 296 -25.15 23.15 6.54
N HIS A 297 -24.96 23.20 5.24
CA HIS A 297 -24.80 24.42 4.41
C HIS A 297 -23.79 25.43 4.98
N LEU A 298 -22.88 24.98 5.83
CA LEU A 298 -21.88 25.79 6.48
C LEU A 298 -20.58 25.74 5.67
N LYS A 299 -19.93 26.89 5.52
CA LYS A 299 -18.53 26.96 5.10
C LYS A 299 -17.66 26.43 6.24
N VAL A 300 -17.53 25.12 6.34
CA VAL A 300 -16.69 24.48 7.36
C VAL A 300 -15.24 24.78 7.02
N LYS A 301 -14.49 25.29 7.99
CA LYS A 301 -13.05 25.49 7.88
C LYS A 301 -12.39 24.12 7.59
N PRO A 302 -11.47 24.02 6.62
CA PRO A 302 -10.73 22.80 6.38
C PRO A 302 -10.02 22.33 7.66
N HIS A 303 -9.88 21.03 7.82
CA HIS A 303 -9.09 20.48 8.91
C HIS A 303 -7.65 20.98 8.81
N PRO A 304 -7.01 21.40 9.90
CA PRO A 304 -5.60 21.76 9.88
C PRO A 304 -4.73 20.53 9.57
N SER A 305 -3.53 20.74 9.06
CA SER A 305 -2.56 19.66 8.81
C SER A 305 -1.87 19.18 10.11
N ILE A 306 -2.65 19.03 11.18
CA ILE A 306 -2.20 18.61 12.50
C ILE A 306 -3.01 17.39 12.92
N PHE A 307 -2.32 16.28 13.17
CA PHE A 307 -2.92 15.04 13.63
C PHE A 307 -2.30 14.62 14.96
N VAL A 308 -3.13 14.43 15.96
CA VAL A 308 -2.73 14.03 17.31
C VAL A 308 -3.55 12.81 17.70
N GLN A 309 -2.90 11.71 18.05
CA GLN A 309 -3.56 10.45 18.36
C GLN A 309 -2.88 9.74 19.53
N ASN A 310 -3.69 9.27 20.49
CA ASN A 310 -3.22 8.54 21.66
C ASN A 310 -2.03 9.22 22.37
N THR A 311 -2.13 10.52 22.62
CA THR A 311 -1.02 11.39 23.01
C THR A 311 -1.45 12.38 24.07
N LYS A 312 -0.60 12.61 25.06
CA LYS A 312 -0.73 13.72 26.01
C LYS A 312 0.09 14.90 25.49
N VAL A 313 -0.58 15.97 25.05
CA VAL A 313 0.06 17.19 24.56
C VAL A 313 -0.21 18.32 25.55
N GLU A 314 0.82 18.80 26.22
CA GLU A 314 0.78 19.97 27.11
C GLU A 314 1.23 21.25 26.40
N TYR A 315 1.90 21.12 25.25
CA TYR A 315 2.27 22.20 24.37
C TYR A 315 1.03 22.76 23.63
N LYS A 316 0.92 24.07 23.55
CA LYS A 316 -0.18 24.73 22.83
C LYS A 316 0.13 24.79 21.33
N LEU A 317 -0.44 23.89 20.57
CA LEU A 317 -0.41 23.95 19.10
C LEU A 317 -1.18 25.18 18.60
N THR A 318 -0.62 25.87 17.62
CA THR A 318 -1.18 27.08 17.00
C THR A 318 -1.36 26.88 15.50
N PRO A 319 -2.08 27.77 14.78
CA PRO A 319 -2.19 27.71 13.32
C PRO A 319 -0.85 27.82 12.57
N ASP A 320 0.21 28.28 13.22
CA ASP A 320 1.56 28.35 12.64
C ASP A 320 2.23 26.97 12.57
N ASN A 321 1.80 26.03 13.42
CA ASN A 321 2.21 24.63 13.31
C ASN A 321 1.47 23.99 12.13
N GLN A 322 2.21 23.50 11.13
CA GLN A 322 1.66 22.87 9.94
C GLN A 322 2.39 21.54 9.67
N GLU A 323 1.68 20.59 9.05
CA GLU A 323 2.22 19.26 8.75
C GLU A 323 2.80 18.58 10.01
N VAL A 324 2.01 18.54 11.10
CA VAL A 324 2.39 17.95 12.38
C VAL A 324 1.65 16.64 12.60
N TRP A 325 2.39 15.61 13.02
CA TRP A 325 1.87 14.30 13.39
C TRP A 325 2.43 13.89 14.74
N ILE A 326 1.57 13.63 15.72
CA ILE A 326 1.96 13.21 17.07
C ILE A 326 1.16 11.96 17.44
N GLU A 327 1.86 10.88 17.72
CA GLU A 327 1.24 9.60 18.04
C GLU A 327 1.96 8.89 19.17
N ASN A 328 1.18 8.25 20.07
CA ASN A 328 1.69 7.45 21.19
C ASN A 328 2.79 8.17 21.97
N SER A 329 2.62 9.45 22.26
CA SER A 329 3.69 10.31 22.75
C SER A 329 3.24 11.19 23.90
N HIS A 330 4.21 11.65 24.69
CA HIS A 330 4.06 12.75 25.63
C HIS A 330 4.86 13.96 25.15
N VAL A 331 4.16 15.04 24.83
CA VAL A 331 4.76 16.34 24.46
C VAL A 331 4.53 17.30 25.60
N GLY A 332 5.56 17.53 26.40
CA GLY A 332 5.48 18.35 27.63
C GLY A 332 5.34 19.85 27.36
N SER A 333 5.01 20.60 28.40
CA SER A 333 4.81 22.05 28.32
C SER A 333 6.08 22.86 28.03
N LYS A 334 7.26 22.27 28.24
CA LYS A 334 8.58 22.87 27.94
C LYS A 334 9.05 22.63 26.51
N TRP A 335 8.28 21.89 25.73
CA TRP A 335 8.62 21.64 24.33
C TRP A 335 8.26 22.83 23.46
N GLN A 336 8.99 23.00 22.37
CA GLN A 336 8.67 23.91 21.28
C GLN A 336 8.59 23.12 19.97
N LEU A 337 7.46 23.18 19.30
CA LEU A 337 7.24 22.57 18.01
C LEU A 337 7.10 23.63 16.91
N HIS A 338 7.54 23.27 15.73
CA HIS A 338 7.42 24.11 14.53
C HIS A 338 6.49 23.44 13.50
N SER A 339 6.88 23.39 12.24
CA SER A 339 6.16 22.69 11.19
C SER A 339 6.93 21.47 10.69
N LYS A 340 6.23 20.56 10.00
CA LYS A 340 6.80 19.33 9.45
C LYS A 340 7.48 18.46 10.52
N ASN A 341 6.78 18.31 11.65
CA ASN A 341 7.27 17.50 12.76
C ASN A 341 6.43 16.23 12.87
N ILE A 342 7.11 15.08 12.93
CA ILE A 342 6.52 13.78 13.27
C ILE A 342 7.12 13.35 14.58
N ILE A 343 6.28 13.06 15.58
CA ILE A 343 6.69 12.68 16.93
C ILE A 343 5.96 11.39 17.28
N THR A 344 6.70 10.31 17.45
CA THR A 344 6.14 8.99 17.71
C THR A 344 6.86 8.27 18.84
N GLY A 345 6.09 7.58 19.68
CA GLY A 345 6.62 6.68 20.71
C GLY A 345 7.28 7.36 21.91
N VAL A 346 7.18 8.67 22.07
CA VAL A 346 7.85 9.41 23.15
C VAL A 346 7.20 9.09 24.50
N PRO A 347 7.94 8.52 25.48
CA PRO A 347 7.40 8.19 26.79
C PRO A 347 7.06 9.44 27.60
N GLU A 348 6.40 9.26 28.74
CA GLU A 348 6.20 10.35 29.71
C GLU A 348 7.56 10.92 30.13
N ASN A 349 7.70 12.26 30.04
CA ASN A 349 8.99 12.92 30.22
C ASN A 349 8.81 14.36 30.75
N ASP A 350 9.92 14.93 31.25
CA ASP A 350 10.04 16.33 31.67
C ASP A 350 11.05 17.10 30.78
N TRP A 351 11.32 16.61 29.60
CA TRP A 351 12.32 17.16 28.69
C TRP A 351 12.00 18.58 28.25
N GLU A 352 13.04 19.33 27.98
CA GLU A 352 12.98 20.63 27.36
C GLU A 352 13.58 20.53 25.95
N LEU A 353 12.72 20.44 24.94
CA LEU A 353 13.14 20.21 23.56
C LEU A 353 12.59 21.29 22.63
N ASN A 354 13.43 21.77 21.75
CA ASN A 354 13.05 22.61 20.63
C ASN A 354 13.20 21.79 19.34
N ILE A 355 12.08 21.36 18.77
CA ILE A 355 12.04 20.58 17.57
C ILE A 355 11.92 21.52 16.37
N ALA A 356 13.02 21.73 15.66
CA ALA A 356 13.09 22.64 14.53
C ALA A 356 12.14 22.26 13.39
N ASP A 357 11.92 23.19 12.47
CA ASP A 357 11.12 22.92 11.24
C ASP A 357 11.73 21.75 10.45
N GLY A 358 10.89 20.80 10.07
CA GLY A 358 11.30 19.63 9.29
C GLY A 358 12.05 18.54 10.07
N VAL A 359 12.19 18.67 11.40
CA VAL A 359 12.78 17.61 12.25
C VAL A 359 11.70 16.71 12.80
N CYS A 360 11.93 15.39 12.70
CA CYS A 360 11.08 14.35 13.22
C CYS A 360 11.82 13.56 14.30
N ILE A 361 11.08 13.01 15.26
CA ILE A 361 11.61 12.17 16.34
C ILE A 361 10.72 10.94 16.48
N ASP A 362 11.38 9.78 16.48
CA ASP A 362 10.76 8.51 16.78
C ASP A 362 11.53 7.86 17.95
N VAL A 363 10.81 7.45 18.97
CA VAL A 363 11.39 6.77 20.14
C VAL A 363 10.96 5.32 20.13
N VAL A 364 11.95 4.43 20.10
CA VAL A 364 11.74 2.98 20.04
C VAL A 364 12.26 2.34 21.32
N PRO A 365 11.44 1.57 22.05
CA PRO A 365 11.93 0.82 23.20
C PRO A 365 12.88 -0.30 22.75
N ILE A 366 13.96 -0.49 23.50
CA ILE A 366 14.96 -1.54 23.34
C ILE A 366 15.15 -2.28 24.66
N GLY A 367 14.29 -3.26 24.93
CA GLY A 367 14.29 -3.94 26.24
C GLY A 367 13.24 -3.39 27.21
N GLU A 368 13.40 -3.67 28.50
CA GLU A 368 12.39 -3.35 29.52
C GLU A 368 12.43 -1.89 29.99
N SER A 369 13.60 -1.25 29.98
CA SER A 369 13.81 0.09 30.55
C SER A 369 14.54 1.09 29.65
N ASP A 370 15.07 0.61 28.53
CA ASP A 370 15.87 1.43 27.62
C ASP A 370 15.11 1.77 26.35
N PHE A 371 15.50 2.87 25.71
CA PHE A 371 14.94 3.29 24.43
C PHE A 371 16.00 4.00 23.58
N VAL A 372 15.77 4.02 22.27
CA VAL A 372 16.54 4.81 21.31
C VAL A 372 15.68 5.93 20.77
N ALA A 373 16.16 7.16 20.86
CA ALA A 373 15.58 8.29 20.15
C ALA A 373 16.24 8.40 18.78
N ARG A 374 15.43 8.39 17.72
CA ARG A 374 15.87 8.48 16.32
C ARG A 374 15.39 9.80 15.71
N PRO A 375 16.22 10.85 15.69
CA PRO A 375 15.91 12.06 14.94
C PRO A 375 16.14 11.83 13.44
N TYR A 376 15.27 12.38 12.60
CA TYR A 376 15.38 12.32 11.15
C TYR A 376 14.70 13.51 10.48
N GLY A 377 15.02 13.77 9.22
CA GLY A 377 14.39 14.84 8.44
C GLY A 377 13.04 14.41 7.84
N PHE A 378 12.08 15.29 7.83
CA PHE A 378 10.73 15.08 7.28
C PHE A 378 10.74 14.60 5.80
N ASN A 379 11.74 15.02 5.05
CA ASN A 379 11.90 14.68 3.64
C ASN A 379 13.04 13.67 3.38
N ASP A 380 13.59 13.07 4.42
CA ASP A 380 14.68 12.11 4.25
C ASP A 380 14.24 10.90 3.43
N MET A 381 15.10 10.48 2.54
CA MET A 381 14.85 9.36 1.60
C MET A 381 15.56 8.09 2.02
N PHE A 382 16.56 8.19 2.90
CA PHE A 382 17.40 7.07 3.38
C PHE A 382 17.83 6.14 2.23
N ARG A 383 18.48 6.71 1.23
CA ARG A 383 19.04 5.98 0.09
C ARG A 383 20.38 5.34 0.50
N GLY A 384 20.69 4.21 -0.09
CA GLY A 384 21.92 3.49 0.16
C GLY A 384 21.70 2.15 0.86
N ASP A 385 22.77 1.45 1.18
CA ASP A 385 22.72 0.24 1.97
C ASP A 385 22.47 0.58 3.45
N ILE A 386 21.84 -0.33 4.20
CA ILE A 386 21.63 -0.17 5.64
C ILE A 386 22.96 -0.20 6.42
N THR A 387 24.01 -0.73 5.80
CA THR A 387 25.37 -0.77 6.33
C THR A 387 26.20 0.45 5.97
N ASP A 388 25.68 1.35 5.14
CA ASP A 388 26.37 2.59 4.80
C ASP A 388 26.32 3.55 6.00
N ASP A 389 27.46 4.11 6.39
CA ASP A 389 27.61 5.14 7.43
C ASP A 389 27.11 6.51 6.89
N ASN A 390 25.80 6.64 6.67
CA ASN A 390 25.20 7.90 6.22
C ASN A 390 24.31 8.53 7.28
#